data_ff235c773d99afa47f5ab19077cb3232
#
_entry.id   ff235c773d99afa47f5ab19077cb3232
#
_cell.length_a   1.000
_cell.length_b   1.000
_cell.length_c   1.000
_cell.angle_alpha   90.00
_cell.angle_beta   90.00
_cell.angle_gamma   90.00
#
_symmetry.space_group_name_H-M   'P 1'
#
loop_
_entity.id
_entity.type
_entity.pdbx_description
1 polymer ?
#
loop_
_entity_poly.entity_id
_entity_poly.type
_entity_poly.pdbx_seq_one_letter_code
_entity_poly.pdbx_strand_id
1 'polypeptide(L)'
;VSKSADLNKEPEEVASMFDGVAKRYDIMNDLLSLGQTKAWRKKATAIIAPRPGMKILDIAAGTGSSSRPLADAGAAVIPADFSQGMLNAGMKRHPDLPFTLADALNLPFDADEFDVTTLSFGLRNTNDVRKALQEALRVTKPGGRLVVVEFSHPTNRVFRDIYMKYLMGLLPKLARKLSSNPDAYIYLAKSIQAWPTQEQLAEKIALAGWESVAWQNFTFGIVAIHIAYKAAQ
;
A
#
# COMPACT_ATOMS: atom_id res chain seq x y z
N VAL A 1 22.67 16.00 -2.87
CA VAL A 1 21.70 16.26 -1.79
C VAL A 1 20.35 15.77 -2.31
N SER A 2 19.89 14.59 -1.86
CA SER A 2 18.57 14.07 -2.20
C SER A 2 17.51 15.04 -1.65
N LYS A 3 16.67 15.60 -2.52
CA LYS A 3 15.48 16.33 -2.07
C LYS A 3 14.58 15.35 -1.30
N SER A 4 14.15 15.75 -0.12
CA SER A 4 13.15 14.99 0.64
C SER A 4 11.84 15.07 -0.11
N ALA A 5 11.17 13.91 -0.34
CA ALA A 5 9.84 13.90 -0.91
C ALA A 5 8.89 14.72 -0.03
N ASP A 6 8.06 15.54 -0.65
CA ASP A 6 7.06 16.35 0.02
C ASP A 6 5.62 15.84 -0.24
N LEU A 7 4.61 16.56 0.22
CA LEU A 7 3.22 16.16 0.03
C LEU A 7 2.69 16.40 -1.40
N ASN A 8 3.49 17.02 -2.29
CA ASN A 8 3.17 17.11 -3.73
C ASN A 8 3.35 15.75 -4.42
N LYS A 9 4.12 14.83 -3.79
CA LYS A 9 4.27 13.43 -4.20
C LYS A 9 4.73 13.30 -5.66
N GLU A 10 5.72 14.12 -6.03
CA GLU A 10 6.36 13.97 -7.34
C GLU A 10 6.91 12.52 -7.47
N PRO A 11 6.50 11.76 -8.50
CA PRO A 11 6.80 10.33 -8.58
C PRO A 11 8.29 10.00 -8.44
N GLU A 12 9.16 10.80 -9.07
CA GLU A 12 10.61 10.60 -9.04
C GLU A 12 11.20 10.83 -7.64
N GLU A 13 10.71 11.83 -6.89
CA GLU A 13 11.15 12.10 -5.52
C GLU A 13 10.70 11.00 -4.57
N VAL A 14 9.47 10.51 -4.72
CA VAL A 14 8.91 9.38 -3.97
C VAL A 14 9.71 8.11 -4.26
N ALA A 15 9.95 7.77 -5.53
CA ALA A 15 10.75 6.61 -5.92
C ALA A 15 12.16 6.67 -5.34
N SER A 16 12.85 7.81 -5.49
CA SER A 16 14.22 8.02 -4.96
C SER A 16 14.28 7.87 -3.44
N MET A 17 13.26 8.35 -2.73
CA MET A 17 13.16 8.18 -1.27
C MET A 17 13.04 6.70 -0.90
N PHE A 18 12.18 5.94 -1.59
CA PHE A 18 12.01 4.50 -1.34
C PHE A 18 13.23 3.69 -1.77
N ASP A 19 13.91 4.03 -2.87
CA ASP A 19 15.17 3.41 -3.29
C ASP A 19 16.23 3.50 -2.17
N GLY A 20 16.30 4.65 -1.50
CA GLY A 20 17.25 4.89 -0.40
C GLY A 20 17.00 4.03 0.85
N VAL A 21 15.80 3.50 1.05
CA VAL A 21 15.43 2.69 2.23
C VAL A 21 15.17 1.23 1.91
N ALA A 22 15.13 0.83 0.64
CA ALA A 22 14.66 -0.48 0.16
C ALA A 22 15.30 -1.68 0.90
N LYS A 23 16.62 -1.63 1.18
CA LYS A 23 17.34 -2.74 1.84
C LYS A 23 16.88 -3.04 3.27
N ARG A 24 16.40 -2.05 4.00
CA ARG A 24 15.99 -2.16 5.41
C ARG A 24 14.51 -1.82 5.64
N TYR A 25 13.77 -1.56 4.56
CA TYR A 25 12.41 -1.06 4.59
C TYR A 25 11.48 -1.93 5.46
N ASP A 26 11.45 -3.25 5.23
CA ASP A 26 10.58 -4.15 5.98
C ASP A 26 10.95 -4.24 7.46
N ILE A 27 12.27 -4.34 7.77
CA ILE A 27 12.76 -4.43 9.15
C ILE A 27 12.39 -3.17 9.93
N MET A 28 12.60 -2.01 9.31
CA MET A 28 12.29 -0.72 9.95
C MET A 28 10.78 -0.53 10.15
N ASN A 29 9.98 -0.91 9.15
CA ASN A 29 8.52 -0.85 9.28
C ASN A 29 8.01 -1.79 10.38
N ASP A 30 8.54 -3.02 10.46
CA ASP A 30 8.21 -3.95 11.55
C ASP A 30 8.60 -3.38 12.91
N LEU A 31 9.79 -2.81 13.04
CA LEU A 31 10.25 -2.22 14.30
C LEU A 31 9.38 -1.03 14.73
N LEU A 32 9.15 -0.07 13.82
CA LEU A 32 8.41 1.16 14.11
C LEU A 32 6.91 0.93 14.29
N SER A 33 6.36 -0.14 13.71
CA SER A 33 4.98 -0.57 13.93
C SER A 33 4.82 -1.51 15.12
N LEU A 34 5.89 -1.79 15.87
CA LEU A 34 5.93 -2.80 16.95
C LEU A 34 5.45 -4.18 16.46
N GLY A 35 5.86 -4.56 15.22
CA GLY A 35 5.52 -5.85 14.61
C GLY A 35 4.10 -5.95 14.03
N GLN A 36 3.31 -4.86 14.09
CA GLN A 36 1.91 -4.88 13.62
C GLN A 36 1.80 -5.09 12.10
N THR A 37 2.81 -4.70 11.30
CA THR A 37 2.79 -4.88 9.83
C THR A 37 2.56 -6.33 9.43
N LYS A 38 3.15 -7.29 10.13
CA LYS A 38 2.94 -8.73 9.88
C LYS A 38 1.50 -9.16 10.14
N ALA A 39 0.91 -8.67 11.24
CA ALA A 39 -0.48 -8.97 11.60
C ALA A 39 -1.45 -8.37 10.56
N TRP A 40 -1.22 -7.13 10.11
CA TRP A 40 -2.03 -6.49 9.08
C TRP A 40 -1.93 -7.22 7.73
N ARG A 41 -0.72 -7.60 7.29
CA ARG A 41 -0.53 -8.41 6.06
C ARG A 41 -1.27 -9.75 6.16
N LYS A 42 -1.17 -10.46 7.30
CA LYS A 42 -1.91 -11.73 7.51
C LYS A 42 -3.42 -11.52 7.40
N LYS A 43 -3.96 -10.43 7.95
CA LYS A 43 -5.38 -10.09 7.83
C LYS A 43 -5.75 -9.75 6.39
N ALA A 44 -4.93 -8.95 5.69
CA ALA A 44 -5.15 -8.64 4.28
C ALA A 44 -5.17 -9.91 3.42
N THR A 45 -4.21 -10.81 3.60
CA THR A 45 -4.18 -12.11 2.91
C THR A 45 -5.45 -12.91 3.16
N ALA A 46 -5.92 -12.97 4.41
CA ALA A 46 -7.16 -13.67 4.76
C ALA A 46 -8.40 -13.05 4.08
N ILE A 47 -8.45 -11.72 3.96
CA ILE A 47 -9.54 -10.98 3.28
C ILE A 47 -9.45 -11.18 1.76
N ILE A 48 -8.26 -11.13 1.18
CA ILE A 48 -8.02 -11.42 -0.24
C ILE A 48 -8.40 -12.87 -0.55
N ALA A 49 -8.24 -13.79 0.42
CA ALA A 49 -8.55 -15.21 0.28
C ALA A 49 -8.02 -15.77 -1.06
N PRO A 50 -6.68 -15.71 -1.28
CA PRO A 50 -6.07 -16.19 -2.53
C PRO A 50 -6.32 -17.68 -2.70
N ARG A 51 -6.45 -18.11 -3.95
CA ARG A 51 -6.69 -19.53 -4.32
C ARG A 51 -5.90 -19.87 -5.57
N PRO A 52 -5.55 -21.15 -5.78
CA PRO A 52 -4.95 -21.61 -7.04
C PRO A 52 -5.79 -21.17 -8.24
N GLY A 53 -5.11 -20.67 -9.28
CA GLY A 53 -5.74 -20.17 -10.51
C GLY A 53 -6.18 -18.69 -10.46
N MET A 54 -6.21 -18.04 -9.29
CA MET A 54 -6.45 -16.58 -9.22
C MET A 54 -5.25 -15.80 -9.75
N LYS A 55 -5.51 -14.78 -10.58
CA LYS A 55 -4.52 -13.81 -11.04
C LYS A 55 -4.64 -12.54 -10.23
N ILE A 56 -3.59 -12.18 -9.51
CA ILE A 56 -3.60 -11.05 -8.56
C ILE A 56 -2.52 -10.05 -8.98
N LEU A 57 -2.89 -8.78 -9.11
CA LEU A 57 -1.96 -7.67 -9.25
C LEU A 57 -1.77 -6.98 -7.89
N ASP A 58 -0.56 -6.97 -7.38
CA ASP A 58 -0.17 -6.21 -6.18
C ASP A 58 0.49 -4.91 -6.63
N ILE A 59 -0.25 -3.80 -6.57
CA ILE A 59 0.17 -2.47 -7.04
C ILE A 59 0.88 -1.76 -5.89
N ALA A 60 2.01 -1.11 -6.19
CA ALA A 60 2.94 -0.54 -5.20
C ALA A 60 3.41 -1.61 -4.20
N ALA A 61 3.82 -2.75 -4.73
CA ALA A 61 4.18 -3.95 -3.97
C ALA A 61 5.48 -3.82 -3.17
N GLY A 62 6.31 -2.83 -3.49
CA GLY A 62 7.60 -2.61 -2.85
C GLY A 62 8.51 -3.83 -3.01
N THR A 63 8.95 -4.40 -1.90
CA THR A 63 9.81 -5.58 -1.84
C THR A 63 9.06 -6.92 -2.01
N GLY A 64 7.74 -6.88 -2.30
CA GLY A 64 6.89 -8.08 -2.46
C GLY A 64 6.49 -8.75 -1.15
N SER A 65 6.67 -8.08 -0.01
CA SER A 65 6.31 -8.63 1.30
C SER A 65 4.81 -8.89 1.47
N SER A 66 3.94 -8.19 0.73
CA SER A 66 2.50 -8.44 0.64
C SER A 66 2.17 -9.49 -0.42
N SER A 67 2.94 -9.54 -1.50
CA SER A 67 2.74 -10.47 -2.62
C SER A 67 3.09 -11.92 -2.24
N ARG A 68 4.16 -12.14 -1.46
CA ARG A 68 4.65 -13.48 -1.12
C ARG A 68 3.57 -14.38 -0.49
N PRO A 69 2.83 -13.95 0.58
CA PRO A 69 1.78 -14.78 1.17
C PRO A 69 0.63 -15.13 0.20
N LEU A 70 0.38 -14.28 -0.80
CA LEU A 70 -0.64 -14.53 -1.82
C LEU A 70 -0.18 -15.63 -2.79
N ALA A 71 1.09 -15.57 -3.20
CA ALA A 71 1.70 -16.58 -4.06
C ALA A 71 1.87 -17.93 -3.34
N ASP A 72 2.24 -17.93 -2.04
CA ASP A 72 2.33 -19.14 -1.23
C ASP A 72 0.98 -19.87 -1.11
N ALA A 73 -0.13 -19.16 -1.22
CA ALA A 73 -1.48 -19.73 -1.26
C ALA A 73 -1.88 -20.26 -2.67
N GLY A 74 -0.97 -20.19 -3.65
CA GLY A 74 -1.16 -20.74 -5.00
C GLY A 74 -1.73 -19.77 -6.03
N ALA A 75 -1.90 -18.49 -5.71
CA ALA A 75 -2.32 -17.49 -6.69
C ALA A 75 -1.15 -17.10 -7.61
N ALA A 76 -1.46 -16.76 -8.88
CA ALA A 76 -0.53 -16.15 -9.81
C ALA A 76 -0.45 -14.64 -9.49
N VAL A 77 0.61 -14.22 -8.79
CA VAL A 77 0.77 -12.86 -8.30
C VAL A 77 1.79 -12.10 -9.14
N ILE A 78 1.44 -10.90 -9.57
CA ILE A 78 2.36 -9.96 -10.22
C ILE A 78 2.59 -8.78 -9.26
N PRO A 79 3.77 -8.69 -8.62
CA PRO A 79 4.16 -7.50 -7.86
C PRO A 79 4.57 -6.40 -8.84
N ALA A 80 3.92 -5.23 -8.75
CA ALA A 80 4.21 -4.07 -9.58
C ALA A 80 4.55 -2.86 -8.70
N ASP A 81 5.64 -2.16 -9.02
CA ASP A 81 6.08 -0.98 -8.26
C ASP A 81 6.77 0.03 -9.19
N PHE A 82 6.73 1.30 -8.81
CA PHE A 82 7.40 2.38 -9.55
C PHE A 82 8.88 2.52 -9.16
N SER A 83 9.29 2.06 -7.96
CA SER A 83 10.67 2.14 -7.46
C SER A 83 11.50 0.96 -7.94
N GLN A 84 12.48 1.22 -8.79
CA GLN A 84 13.42 0.20 -9.27
C GLN A 84 14.24 -0.42 -8.13
N GLY A 85 14.58 0.38 -7.11
CA GLY A 85 15.32 -0.11 -5.93
C GLY A 85 14.50 -1.11 -5.11
N MET A 86 13.18 -0.85 -4.94
CA MET A 86 12.26 -1.78 -4.30
C MET A 86 12.13 -3.09 -5.08
N LEU A 87 11.94 -3.00 -6.39
CA LEU A 87 11.87 -4.17 -7.27
C LEU A 87 13.16 -5.01 -7.20
N ASN A 88 14.33 -4.36 -7.26
CA ASN A 88 15.61 -5.05 -7.18
C ASN A 88 15.79 -5.78 -5.83
N ALA A 89 15.32 -5.19 -4.74
CA ALA A 89 15.33 -5.83 -3.42
C ALA A 89 14.33 -7.00 -3.36
N GLY A 90 13.16 -6.82 -3.96
CA GLY A 90 12.11 -7.84 -4.07
C GLY A 90 12.55 -9.05 -4.89
N MET A 91 13.09 -8.84 -6.10
CA MET A 91 13.62 -9.91 -6.96
C MET A 91 14.73 -10.73 -6.31
N LYS A 92 15.58 -10.09 -5.49
CA LYS A 92 16.61 -10.82 -4.72
C LYS A 92 16.00 -11.70 -3.62
N ARG A 93 14.91 -11.27 -3.00
CA ARG A 93 14.24 -11.98 -1.90
C ARG A 93 13.28 -13.05 -2.39
N HIS A 94 12.60 -12.80 -3.51
CA HIS A 94 11.55 -13.62 -4.10
C HIS A 94 11.80 -13.77 -5.60
N PRO A 95 12.85 -14.52 -6.02
CA PRO A 95 13.26 -14.61 -7.42
C PRO A 95 12.25 -15.34 -8.31
N ASP A 96 11.30 -16.02 -7.71
CA ASP A 96 10.20 -16.74 -8.37
C ASP A 96 8.99 -15.85 -8.70
N LEU A 97 8.94 -14.60 -8.18
CA LEU A 97 7.85 -13.67 -8.45
C LEU A 97 8.19 -12.77 -9.66
N PRO A 98 7.23 -12.57 -10.60
CA PRO A 98 7.40 -11.74 -11.79
C PRO A 98 7.25 -10.24 -11.48
N PHE A 99 8.24 -9.65 -10.82
CA PHE A 99 8.24 -8.21 -10.49
C PHE A 99 8.22 -7.37 -11.77
N THR A 100 7.34 -6.37 -11.80
CA THR A 100 7.12 -5.50 -12.97
C THR A 100 7.29 -4.04 -12.56
N LEU A 101 8.09 -3.29 -13.33
CA LEU A 101 8.16 -1.83 -13.19
C LEU A 101 6.88 -1.22 -13.77
N ALA A 102 6.12 -0.51 -12.93
CA ALA A 102 4.84 0.05 -13.34
C ALA A 102 4.47 1.29 -12.54
N ASP A 103 3.90 2.28 -13.24
CA ASP A 103 3.23 3.42 -12.63
C ASP A 103 1.78 3.04 -12.33
N ALA A 104 1.35 3.20 -11.08
CA ALA A 104 -0.03 2.96 -10.66
C ALA A 104 -1.05 3.83 -11.41
N LEU A 105 -0.61 4.95 -12.01
CA LEU A 105 -1.45 5.85 -12.80
C LEU A 105 -1.56 5.43 -14.28
N ASN A 106 -0.73 4.49 -14.72
CA ASN A 106 -0.70 3.97 -16.10
C ASN A 106 -0.14 2.55 -16.11
N LEU A 107 -0.96 1.59 -15.71
CA LEU A 107 -0.57 0.19 -15.56
C LEU A 107 -0.34 -0.49 -16.92
N PRO A 108 0.82 -1.16 -17.16
CA PRO A 108 1.17 -1.80 -18.42
C PRO A 108 0.49 -3.18 -18.59
N PHE A 109 -0.79 -3.27 -18.25
CA PHE A 109 -1.59 -4.48 -18.33
C PHE A 109 -2.87 -4.23 -19.10
N ASP A 110 -3.42 -5.27 -19.69
CA ASP A 110 -4.69 -5.21 -20.41
C ASP A 110 -5.87 -4.94 -19.47
N ALA A 111 -6.98 -4.44 -20.03
CA ALA A 111 -8.24 -4.36 -19.31
C ALA A 111 -8.73 -5.79 -18.95
N ASP A 112 -9.42 -5.90 -17.82
CA ASP A 112 -10.08 -7.15 -17.41
C ASP A 112 -9.13 -8.36 -17.28
N GLU A 113 -7.91 -8.12 -16.81
CA GLU A 113 -6.86 -9.14 -16.73
C GLU A 113 -6.81 -9.87 -15.37
N PHE A 114 -7.12 -9.17 -14.27
CA PHE A 114 -6.91 -9.67 -12.91
C PHE A 114 -8.21 -9.97 -12.17
N ASP A 115 -8.22 -11.06 -11.40
CA ASP A 115 -9.34 -11.40 -10.52
C ASP A 115 -9.37 -10.50 -9.27
N VAL A 116 -8.19 -10.08 -8.82
CA VAL A 116 -8.02 -9.16 -7.69
C VAL A 116 -6.91 -8.17 -7.98
N THR A 117 -7.13 -6.91 -7.67
CA THR A 117 -6.08 -5.90 -7.54
C THR A 117 -5.94 -5.51 -6.07
N THR A 118 -4.71 -5.34 -5.58
CA THR A 118 -4.45 -4.92 -4.21
C THR A 118 -3.43 -3.81 -4.15
N LEU A 119 -3.61 -2.89 -3.19
CA LEU A 119 -2.65 -1.84 -2.84
C LEU A 119 -2.42 -1.88 -1.34
N SER A 120 -1.19 -2.19 -0.93
CA SER A 120 -0.83 -2.29 0.49
C SER A 120 0.16 -1.20 0.88
N PHE A 121 -0.33 -0.16 1.59
CA PHE A 121 0.45 0.98 2.08
C PHE A 121 1.12 1.84 0.99
N GLY A 122 0.62 1.76 -0.25
CA GLY A 122 1.15 2.45 -1.42
C GLY A 122 0.27 3.59 -1.92
N LEU A 123 -1.05 3.47 -1.79
CA LEU A 123 -2.01 4.39 -2.40
C LEU A 123 -1.83 5.84 -1.93
N ARG A 124 -1.48 6.07 -0.67
CA ARG A 124 -1.24 7.42 -0.12
C ARG A 124 -0.04 8.13 -0.74
N ASN A 125 0.85 7.39 -1.42
CA ASN A 125 2.06 7.92 -2.04
C ASN A 125 1.84 8.33 -3.51
N THR A 126 0.68 8.01 -4.09
CA THR A 126 0.33 8.45 -5.44
C THR A 126 -0.07 9.93 -5.44
N ASN A 127 0.30 10.66 -6.49
CA ASN A 127 -0.10 12.06 -6.66
C ASN A 127 -1.55 12.20 -7.15
N ASP A 128 -2.11 11.15 -7.79
CA ASP A 128 -3.52 11.09 -8.21
C ASP A 128 -4.16 9.76 -7.78
N VAL A 129 -4.76 9.79 -6.58
CA VAL A 129 -5.47 8.63 -5.99
C VAL A 129 -6.63 8.17 -6.88
N ARG A 130 -7.37 9.11 -7.50
CA ARG A 130 -8.51 8.78 -8.35
C ARG A 130 -8.05 8.00 -9.58
N LYS A 131 -7.01 8.50 -10.25
CA LYS A 131 -6.45 7.87 -11.44
C LYS A 131 -5.90 6.47 -11.13
N ALA A 132 -5.18 6.30 -10.02
CA ALA A 132 -4.68 5.00 -9.59
C ALA A 132 -5.83 3.99 -9.35
N LEU A 133 -6.92 4.43 -8.69
CA LEU A 133 -8.11 3.60 -8.48
C LEU A 133 -8.85 3.27 -9.79
N GLN A 134 -8.87 4.18 -10.76
CA GLN A 134 -9.44 3.94 -12.10
C GLN A 134 -8.60 2.95 -12.92
N GLU A 135 -7.27 3.04 -12.86
CA GLU A 135 -6.38 2.07 -13.51
C GLU A 135 -6.51 0.68 -12.89
N ALA A 136 -6.57 0.60 -11.54
CA ALA A 136 -6.88 -0.66 -10.86
C ALA A 136 -8.24 -1.24 -11.31
N LEU A 137 -9.27 -0.37 -11.48
CA LEU A 137 -10.58 -0.80 -11.99
C LEU A 137 -10.48 -1.31 -13.43
N ARG A 138 -9.75 -0.62 -14.30
CA ARG A 138 -9.59 -0.98 -15.70
C ARG A 138 -9.02 -2.39 -15.84
N VAL A 139 -7.94 -2.70 -15.11
CA VAL A 139 -7.24 -3.99 -15.23
C VAL A 139 -7.92 -5.12 -14.45
N THR A 140 -8.89 -4.82 -13.57
CA THR A 140 -9.66 -5.84 -12.83
C THR A 140 -10.79 -6.36 -13.71
N LYS A 141 -11.02 -7.68 -13.70
CA LYS A 141 -12.13 -8.33 -14.41
C LYS A 141 -13.50 -7.88 -13.90
N PRO A 142 -14.55 -7.89 -14.71
CA PRO A 142 -15.93 -7.80 -14.23
C PRO A 142 -16.20 -8.83 -13.11
N GLY A 143 -16.83 -8.41 -12.02
CA GLY A 143 -17.00 -9.22 -10.81
C GLY A 143 -15.74 -9.42 -9.96
N GLY A 144 -14.58 -8.96 -10.43
CA GLY A 144 -13.34 -8.93 -9.67
C GLY A 144 -13.36 -7.87 -8.57
N ARG A 145 -12.32 -7.84 -7.74
CA ARG A 145 -12.32 -6.97 -6.56
C ARG A 145 -11.01 -6.22 -6.34
N LEU A 146 -11.15 -5.07 -5.69
CA LEU A 146 -10.07 -4.26 -5.15
C LEU A 146 -9.93 -4.51 -3.64
N VAL A 147 -8.69 -4.61 -3.15
CA VAL A 147 -8.40 -4.61 -1.72
C VAL A 147 -7.33 -3.54 -1.43
N VAL A 148 -7.70 -2.51 -0.67
CA VAL A 148 -6.78 -1.44 -0.26
C VAL A 148 -6.49 -1.56 1.23
N VAL A 149 -5.23 -1.77 1.56
CA VAL A 149 -4.72 -1.77 2.95
C VAL A 149 -3.96 -0.48 3.16
N GLU A 150 -4.47 0.41 4.01
CA GLU A 150 -3.80 1.70 4.19
C GLU A 150 -3.95 2.21 5.63
N PHE A 151 -3.01 3.07 6.01
CA PHE A 151 -3.15 3.83 7.24
C PHE A 151 -4.42 4.66 7.22
N SER A 152 -4.97 4.90 8.41
CA SER A 152 -6.16 5.70 8.56
C SER A 152 -6.17 6.39 9.93
N HIS A 153 -7.27 7.00 10.29
CA HIS A 153 -7.42 7.73 11.55
C HIS A 153 -8.13 6.86 12.59
N PRO A 154 -7.55 6.69 13.80
CA PRO A 154 -8.25 6.01 14.88
C PRO A 154 -9.63 6.59 15.14
N THR A 155 -10.63 5.73 15.30
CA THR A 155 -12.02 6.12 15.48
C THR A 155 -12.30 6.69 16.88
N ASN A 156 -11.57 6.20 17.91
CA ASN A 156 -11.65 6.77 19.25
C ASN A 156 -10.80 8.04 19.34
N ARG A 157 -11.42 9.17 19.75
CA ARG A 157 -10.77 10.49 19.81
C ARG A 157 -9.54 10.51 20.73
N VAL A 158 -9.64 9.96 21.93
CA VAL A 158 -8.53 9.97 22.89
C VAL A 158 -7.34 9.17 22.37
N PHE A 159 -7.62 8.00 21.81
CA PHE A 159 -6.58 7.16 21.22
C PHE A 159 -5.95 7.81 19.98
N ARG A 160 -6.74 8.50 19.16
CA ARG A 160 -6.27 9.27 18.00
C ARG A 160 -5.29 10.37 18.43
N ASP A 161 -5.60 11.13 19.49
CA ASP A 161 -4.74 12.20 19.98
C ASP A 161 -3.40 11.64 20.50
N ILE A 162 -3.42 10.49 21.19
CA ILE A 162 -2.22 9.79 21.64
C ILE A 162 -1.40 9.29 20.45
N TYR A 163 -2.06 8.66 19.48
CA TYR A 163 -1.41 8.15 18.28
C TYR A 163 -0.77 9.26 17.45
N MET A 164 -1.46 10.39 17.28
CA MET A 164 -0.92 11.56 16.57
C MET A 164 0.28 12.18 17.29
N LYS A 165 0.27 12.23 18.63
CA LYS A 165 1.46 12.64 19.41
C LYS A 165 2.65 11.69 19.22
N TYR A 166 2.39 10.39 19.17
CA TYR A 166 3.41 9.39 18.83
C TYR A 166 3.96 9.62 17.42
N LEU A 167 3.07 9.69 16.42
CA LEU A 167 3.41 9.78 15.01
C LEU A 167 4.19 11.05 14.67
N MET A 168 3.76 12.19 15.20
CA MET A 168 4.37 13.50 14.90
C MET A 168 5.51 13.89 15.84
N GLY A 169 5.55 13.32 17.05
CA GLY A 169 6.54 13.67 18.07
C GLY A 169 7.62 12.62 18.29
N LEU A 170 7.25 11.39 18.62
CA LEU A 170 8.18 10.34 19.01
C LEU A 170 8.80 9.63 17.81
N LEU A 171 8.00 9.27 16.81
CA LEU A 171 8.44 8.53 15.63
C LEU A 171 9.59 9.23 14.88
N PRO A 172 9.55 10.54 14.58
CA PRO A 172 10.66 11.24 13.93
C PRO A 172 11.94 11.25 14.77
N LYS A 173 11.82 11.31 16.10
CA LYS A 173 12.99 11.26 17.02
C LYS A 173 13.64 9.87 17.02
N LEU A 174 12.82 8.81 17.03
CA LEU A 174 13.30 7.43 16.91
C LEU A 174 13.94 7.18 15.54
N ALA A 175 13.31 7.65 14.48
CA ALA A 175 13.83 7.50 13.12
C ALA A 175 15.19 8.16 12.94
N ARG A 176 15.42 9.35 13.51
CA ARG A 176 16.75 10.03 13.49
C ARG A 176 17.83 9.23 14.16
N LYS A 177 17.50 8.40 15.16
CA LYS A 177 18.48 7.58 15.89
C LYS A 177 18.72 6.21 15.25
N LEU A 178 17.72 5.64 14.59
CA LEU A 178 17.71 4.23 14.19
C LEU A 178 17.72 4.04 12.66
N SER A 179 17.28 5.04 11.89
CA SER A 179 17.16 4.94 10.43
C SER A 179 18.34 5.57 9.70
N SER A 180 18.72 4.96 8.59
CA SER A 180 19.66 5.54 7.62
C SER A 180 19.05 6.71 6.81
N ASN A 181 17.73 6.82 6.77
CA ASN A 181 17.00 7.90 6.12
C ASN A 181 15.82 8.35 7.00
N PRO A 182 16.07 9.25 7.99
CA PRO A 182 15.01 9.76 8.87
C PRO A 182 13.90 10.51 8.14
N ASP A 183 14.20 11.16 7.01
CA ASP A 183 13.27 11.97 6.24
C ASP A 183 12.10 11.13 5.68
N ALA A 184 12.36 9.87 5.30
CA ALA A 184 11.32 8.94 4.88
C ALA A 184 10.24 8.71 5.96
N TYR A 185 10.61 8.73 7.24
CA TYR A 185 9.67 8.54 8.35
C TYR A 185 8.98 9.83 8.76
N ILE A 186 9.62 10.98 8.54
CA ILE A 186 8.96 12.29 8.66
C ILE A 186 7.89 12.42 7.56
N TYR A 187 8.23 12.01 6.33
CA TYR A 187 7.27 11.93 5.23
C TYR A 187 6.11 10.96 5.56
N LEU A 188 6.42 9.77 6.08
CA LEU A 188 5.40 8.81 6.52
C LEU A 188 4.41 9.44 7.51
N ALA A 189 4.91 10.10 8.56
CA ALA A 189 4.07 10.75 9.56
C ALA A 189 3.16 11.83 8.94
N LYS A 190 3.73 12.71 8.11
CA LYS A 190 2.98 13.77 7.42
C LYS A 190 1.96 13.20 6.42
N SER A 191 2.34 12.18 5.66
CA SER A 191 1.44 11.55 4.68
C SER A 191 0.26 10.84 5.34
N ILE A 192 0.46 10.19 6.51
CA ILE A 192 -0.64 9.62 7.31
C ILE A 192 -1.54 10.73 7.86
N GLN A 193 -0.96 11.81 8.38
CA GLN A 193 -1.75 12.93 8.92
C GLN A 193 -2.66 13.59 7.87
N ALA A 194 -2.16 13.71 6.64
CA ALA A 194 -2.89 14.29 5.52
C ALA A 194 -3.83 13.30 4.80
N TRP A 195 -3.77 12.01 5.15
CA TRP A 195 -4.56 10.97 4.49
C TRP A 195 -6.05 11.06 4.90
N PRO A 196 -6.99 10.72 4.01
CA PRO A 196 -8.41 10.73 4.31
C PRO A 196 -8.81 9.73 5.40
N THR A 197 -9.97 9.95 6.02
CA THR A 197 -10.61 8.97 6.90
C THR A 197 -11.08 7.75 6.12
N GLN A 198 -11.52 6.71 6.83
CA GLN A 198 -12.05 5.50 6.23
C GLN A 198 -13.22 5.80 5.28
N GLU A 199 -14.18 6.62 5.74
CA GLU A 199 -15.37 7.01 4.99
C GLU A 199 -14.98 7.81 3.74
N GLN A 200 -14.07 8.77 3.88
CA GLN A 200 -13.61 9.60 2.77
C GLN A 200 -12.84 8.78 1.72
N LEU A 201 -12.08 7.76 2.15
CA LEU A 201 -11.43 6.86 1.21
C LEU A 201 -12.44 5.95 0.51
N ALA A 202 -13.43 5.43 1.23
CA ALA A 202 -14.52 4.65 0.63
C ALA A 202 -15.29 5.46 -0.43
N GLU A 203 -15.57 6.73 -0.16
CA GLU A 203 -16.18 7.63 -1.14
C GLU A 203 -15.29 7.82 -2.39
N LYS A 204 -13.98 8.02 -2.21
CA LYS A 204 -13.04 8.12 -3.34
C LYS A 204 -12.99 6.84 -4.18
N ILE A 205 -13.05 5.68 -3.55
CA ILE A 205 -13.11 4.37 -4.22
C ILE A 205 -14.41 4.28 -5.05
N ALA A 206 -15.55 4.62 -4.46
CA ALA A 206 -16.83 4.62 -5.16
C ALA A 206 -16.86 5.62 -6.35
N LEU A 207 -16.34 6.84 -6.15
CA LEU A 207 -16.23 7.85 -7.22
C LEU A 207 -15.27 7.45 -8.36
N ALA A 208 -14.37 6.50 -8.13
CA ALA A 208 -13.52 5.93 -9.17
C ALA A 208 -14.23 4.83 -10.00
N GLY A 209 -15.46 4.46 -9.66
CA GLY A 209 -16.28 3.50 -10.40
C GLY A 209 -16.40 2.11 -9.74
N TRP A 210 -15.87 1.94 -8.53
CA TRP A 210 -16.00 0.71 -7.76
C TRP A 210 -17.33 0.66 -7.03
N GLU A 211 -17.90 -0.55 -6.89
CA GLU A 211 -19.18 -0.81 -6.24
C GLU A 211 -19.03 -1.55 -4.91
N SER A 212 -20.09 -1.54 -4.10
CA SER A 212 -20.17 -2.31 -2.84
C SER A 212 -18.97 -2.07 -1.92
N VAL A 213 -18.57 -0.82 -1.78
CA VAL A 213 -17.39 -0.44 -0.98
C VAL A 213 -17.69 -0.66 0.49
N ALA A 214 -16.85 -1.47 1.15
CA ALA A 214 -16.88 -1.73 2.58
C ALA A 214 -15.49 -1.66 3.16
N TRP A 215 -15.37 -1.45 4.47
CA TRP A 215 -14.07 -1.48 5.14
C TRP A 215 -14.12 -2.09 6.52
N GLN A 216 -12.97 -2.55 7.00
CA GLN A 216 -12.76 -3.04 8.34
C GLN A 216 -11.55 -2.36 8.97
N ASN A 217 -11.71 -1.90 10.22
CA ASN A 217 -10.66 -1.26 11.00
C ASN A 217 -9.80 -2.29 11.72
N PHE A 218 -8.49 -2.03 11.76
CA PHE A 218 -7.50 -2.81 12.51
C PHE A 218 -6.72 -1.89 13.43
N THR A 219 -6.29 -2.44 14.57
CA THR A 219 -5.50 -1.69 15.58
C THR A 219 -6.18 -0.36 15.91
N PHE A 220 -7.45 -0.43 16.35
CA PHE A 220 -8.28 0.73 16.72
C PHE A 220 -8.46 1.77 15.61
N GLY A 221 -8.31 1.37 14.34
CA GLY A 221 -8.47 2.24 13.18
C GLY A 221 -7.18 2.91 12.70
N ILE A 222 -6.00 2.52 13.23
CA ILE A 222 -4.69 2.94 12.67
C ILE A 222 -4.54 2.47 11.23
N VAL A 223 -5.05 1.28 10.92
CA VAL A 223 -5.12 0.72 9.57
C VAL A 223 -6.55 0.35 9.26
N ALA A 224 -6.97 0.60 8.02
CA ALA A 224 -8.22 0.11 7.48
C ALA A 224 -7.95 -0.72 6.22
N ILE A 225 -8.75 -1.77 6.03
CA ILE A 225 -8.76 -2.55 4.79
C ILE A 225 -10.11 -2.27 4.12
N HIS A 226 -10.06 -1.66 2.93
CA HIS A 226 -11.21 -1.44 2.08
C HIS A 226 -11.30 -2.55 1.04
N ILE A 227 -12.52 -2.98 0.76
CA ILE A 227 -12.86 -3.94 -0.29
C ILE A 227 -13.92 -3.29 -1.16
N ALA A 228 -13.77 -3.45 -2.46
CA ALA A 228 -14.75 -3.00 -3.43
C ALA A 228 -14.78 -3.96 -4.62
N TYR A 229 -15.83 -3.91 -5.42
CA TYR A 229 -16.01 -4.83 -6.54
C TYR A 229 -16.19 -4.05 -7.84
N LYS A 230 -15.69 -4.60 -8.94
CA LYS A 230 -16.04 -4.14 -10.28
C LYS A 230 -17.40 -4.71 -10.65
N ALA A 231 -18.28 -3.91 -11.23
CA ALA A 231 -19.57 -4.37 -11.72
C ALA A 231 -19.44 -5.68 -12.53
N ALA A 232 -20.27 -6.66 -12.26
CA ALA A 232 -20.42 -7.80 -13.14
C ALA A 232 -21.20 -7.36 -14.37
N GLN A 233 -20.69 -7.68 -15.56
CA GLN A 233 -21.42 -7.43 -16.82
C GLN A 233 -22.64 -8.33 -16.90
#